data_97874907f3e9f98d496b4bcf0f15f2e5
#
_entry.id   97874907f3e9f98d496b4bcf0f15f2e5
#
_cell.length_a   1.000
_cell.length_b   1.000
_cell.length_c   1.000
_cell.angle_alpha   90.00
_cell.angle_beta   90.00
_cell.angle_gamma   90.00
#
_symmetry.space_group_name_H-M   'P 1'
#
loop_
_entity.id
_entity.type
_entity.pdbx_description
1 polymer ?
#
loop_
_entity_poly.entity_id
_entity_poly.type
_entity_poly.pdbx_seq_one_letter_code
_entity_poly.pdbx_strand_id
1 'polypeptide(L)'
;MHPPLHPYAGVMDAKDEAVGDGTAGGRTTGEVELRQLRCLLAIVEEGTFTDAAIALGVSQAAVSRTLASLERTLGVRLLRRTSREVTPTPTGSRVVSHARRVLGEVDDLVREATSGHVRLRMGYAWSALGRHTLDFQRRWAAAHPETDLQLVRVNSATAGLAEGACDLSVVRRPMDDRRFDSAIVGLERRLCAMAADDPLARRRSVRLADLSGRTLLVDRRTGTTTAELWPPDSRPATEETHDVDDWLTSIATGRFIGMTAESTAHQYRRPGVVYRPVRDAGPIAVRLAWWRDDPHPATRTAIELLTTLYRSG
;
A
#
# COMPACT_ATOMS: atom_id res chain seq x y z
N MET A 1 19.54 -13.39 13.45
CA MET A 1 19.17 -13.17 12.03
C MET A 1 18.23 -14.33 11.68
N HIS A 2 16.90 -14.13 11.86
CA HIS A 2 15.90 -15.12 11.47
C HIS A 2 15.53 -14.84 10.01
N PRO A 3 15.47 -15.88 9.14
CA PRO A 3 14.94 -15.70 7.79
C PRO A 3 13.43 -15.39 7.86
N PRO A 4 12.87 -14.58 6.94
CA PRO A 4 11.44 -14.35 6.88
C PRO A 4 10.74 -15.67 6.55
N LEU A 5 9.77 -16.05 7.35
CA LEU A 5 8.87 -17.18 7.07
C LEU A 5 8.03 -16.81 5.83
N HIS A 6 8.30 -17.44 4.72
CA HIS A 6 7.53 -17.28 3.48
C HIS A 6 6.15 -17.92 3.67
N PRO A 7 5.03 -17.20 3.52
CA PRO A 7 3.68 -17.70 3.83
C PRO A 7 3.19 -18.84 2.91
N TYR A 8 3.97 -19.22 1.90
CA TYR A 8 3.55 -20.17 0.87
C TYR A 8 4.26 -21.52 0.89
N ALA A 9 5.19 -21.75 1.80
CA ALA A 9 5.89 -23.04 1.91
C ALA A 9 5.02 -24.05 2.66
N GLY A 10 4.51 -25.07 1.99
CA GLY A 10 3.96 -26.24 2.64
C GLY A 10 2.65 -26.86 2.12
N VAL A 11 2.15 -26.46 0.93
CA VAL A 11 0.87 -27.00 0.43
C VAL A 11 0.97 -27.47 -1.04
N MET A 12 1.99 -28.23 -1.38
CA MET A 12 2.05 -28.88 -2.70
C MET A 12 2.45 -30.37 -2.60
N ASP A 13 1.78 -31.11 -1.72
CA ASP A 13 1.84 -32.58 -1.77
C ASP A 13 0.44 -33.12 -2.02
N ALA A 14 0.25 -33.71 -3.20
CA ALA A 14 -0.46 -34.96 -3.40
C ALA A 14 -0.78 -35.21 -4.89
N LYS A 15 -0.46 -36.37 -5.29
CA LYS A 15 -0.75 -37.03 -6.56
C LYS A 15 -2.24 -36.99 -6.89
N ASP A 16 -2.57 -36.63 -8.13
CA ASP A 16 -3.79 -37.11 -8.76
C ASP A 16 -3.46 -37.72 -10.13
N GLU A 17 -3.64 -38.99 -10.21
CA GLU A 17 -3.67 -39.75 -11.46
C GLU A 17 -5.03 -39.58 -12.13
N ALA A 18 -4.96 -39.40 -13.43
CA ALA A 18 -6.10 -39.21 -14.31
C ALA A 18 -7.05 -40.39 -14.38
N VAL A 19 -8.34 -40.10 -14.35
CA VAL A 19 -9.37 -40.92 -15.03
C VAL A 19 -10.02 -40.01 -16.08
N GLY A 20 -9.82 -40.41 -17.35
CA GLY A 20 -10.50 -39.78 -18.47
C GLY A 20 -11.92 -40.34 -18.62
N ASP A 21 -12.85 -39.51 -18.97
CA ASP A 21 -13.92 -39.87 -19.91
C ASP A 21 -14.41 -38.61 -20.65
N GLY A 22 -14.60 -38.79 -21.96
CA GLY A 22 -14.96 -37.71 -22.85
C GLY A 22 -16.48 -37.56 -22.98
N THR A 23 -16.88 -36.29 -23.10
CA THR A 23 -18.02 -35.90 -23.95
C THR A 23 -18.00 -34.44 -24.28
N ALA A 24 -18.45 -34.09 -25.46
CA ALA A 24 -18.25 -32.86 -26.18
C ALA A 24 -19.06 -31.64 -25.68
N GLY A 25 -18.51 -30.44 -25.91
CA GLY A 25 -19.29 -29.27 -26.29
C GLY A 25 -19.83 -28.39 -25.16
N GLY A 26 -18.94 -27.80 -24.38
CA GLY A 26 -19.24 -26.62 -23.58
C GLY A 26 -17.92 -25.87 -23.42
N ARG A 27 -17.89 -24.54 -23.61
CA ARG A 27 -16.78 -23.72 -23.14
C ARG A 27 -16.73 -23.84 -21.62
N THR A 28 -16.09 -24.87 -21.12
CA THR A 28 -15.66 -24.94 -19.73
C THR A 28 -14.66 -23.81 -19.56
N THR A 29 -15.10 -22.70 -18.98
CA THR A 29 -14.19 -21.80 -18.29
C THR A 29 -13.47 -22.68 -17.28
N GLY A 30 -12.23 -23.04 -17.58
CA GLY A 30 -11.42 -23.91 -16.74
C GLY A 30 -11.41 -23.33 -15.33
N GLU A 31 -11.56 -24.17 -14.34
CA GLU A 31 -11.56 -23.77 -12.94
C GLU A 31 -10.19 -23.18 -12.58
N VAL A 32 -10.19 -22.00 -11.96
CA VAL A 32 -8.97 -21.35 -11.45
C VAL A 32 -8.63 -21.94 -10.09
N GLU A 33 -7.44 -22.48 -9.94
CA GLU A 33 -6.99 -23.14 -8.73
C GLU A 33 -6.16 -22.19 -7.84
N LEU A 34 -6.27 -22.31 -6.51
CA LEU A 34 -5.48 -21.50 -5.57
C LEU A 34 -3.96 -21.64 -5.79
N ARG A 35 -3.48 -22.82 -6.19
CA ARG A 35 -2.06 -23.01 -6.52
C ARG A 35 -1.60 -22.17 -7.71
N GLN A 36 -2.48 -21.90 -8.69
CA GLN A 36 -2.17 -21.05 -9.82
C GLN A 36 -2.07 -19.59 -9.40
N LEU A 37 -2.94 -19.15 -8.49
CA LEU A 37 -2.89 -17.79 -7.91
C LEU A 37 -1.62 -17.59 -7.08
N ARG A 38 -1.25 -18.60 -6.24
CA ARG A 38 0.02 -18.55 -5.48
C ARG A 38 1.24 -18.48 -6.41
N CYS A 39 1.22 -19.25 -7.47
CA CYS A 39 2.28 -19.21 -8.49
C CYS A 39 2.41 -17.85 -9.17
N LEU A 40 1.29 -17.23 -9.55
CA LEU A 40 1.29 -15.88 -10.13
C LEU A 40 1.87 -14.85 -9.15
N LEU A 41 1.44 -14.88 -7.88
CA LEU A 41 1.95 -13.96 -6.86
C LEU A 41 3.45 -14.14 -6.63
N ALA A 42 3.91 -15.36 -6.47
CA ALA A 42 5.33 -15.64 -6.27
C ALA A 42 6.20 -15.11 -7.42
N ILE A 43 5.77 -15.26 -8.68
CA ILE A 43 6.51 -14.72 -9.82
C ILE A 43 6.60 -13.19 -9.78
N VAL A 44 5.51 -12.53 -9.38
CA VAL A 44 5.47 -11.05 -9.33
C VAL A 44 6.27 -10.50 -8.14
N GLU A 45 6.28 -11.18 -7.02
CA GLU A 45 6.97 -10.78 -5.80
C GLU A 45 8.48 -11.01 -5.88
N GLU A 46 8.89 -12.15 -6.45
CA GLU A 46 10.30 -12.50 -6.60
C GLU A 46 10.93 -11.90 -7.87
N GLY A 47 10.12 -11.43 -8.82
CA GLY A 47 10.58 -10.81 -10.07
C GLY A 47 11.11 -11.76 -11.12
N THR A 48 11.41 -13.04 -10.78
CA THR A 48 11.87 -14.07 -11.72
C THR A 48 11.18 -15.41 -11.52
N PHE A 49 11.15 -16.23 -12.58
CA PHE A 49 10.62 -17.60 -12.50
C PHE A 49 11.49 -18.54 -11.66
N THR A 50 12.78 -18.27 -11.60
CA THR A 50 13.74 -19.07 -10.84
C THR A 50 13.56 -18.83 -9.35
N ASP A 51 13.50 -17.57 -8.92
CA ASP A 51 13.34 -17.22 -7.51
C ASP A 51 11.94 -17.63 -7.01
N ALA A 52 10.91 -17.45 -7.84
CA ALA A 52 9.56 -17.96 -7.54
C ALA A 52 9.53 -19.49 -7.35
N ALA A 53 10.30 -20.23 -8.15
CA ALA A 53 10.42 -21.68 -8.01
C ALA A 53 11.09 -22.09 -6.69
N ILE A 54 12.13 -21.34 -6.29
CA ILE A 54 12.80 -21.52 -4.99
C ILE A 54 11.80 -21.23 -3.85
N ALA A 55 11.11 -20.09 -3.92
CA ALA A 55 10.14 -19.66 -2.90
C ALA A 55 8.99 -20.68 -2.72
N LEU A 56 8.55 -21.32 -3.81
CA LEU A 56 7.47 -22.29 -3.81
C LEU A 56 7.94 -23.75 -3.57
N GLY A 57 9.25 -24.00 -3.53
CA GLY A 57 9.81 -25.34 -3.37
C GLY A 57 9.55 -26.28 -4.57
N VAL A 58 9.44 -25.74 -5.79
CA VAL A 58 9.15 -26.51 -7.01
C VAL A 58 10.17 -26.22 -8.11
N SER A 59 10.12 -26.94 -9.24
CA SER A 59 10.97 -26.65 -10.37
C SER A 59 10.49 -25.41 -11.17
N GLN A 60 11.42 -24.66 -11.76
CA GLN A 60 11.10 -23.53 -12.63
C GLN A 60 10.18 -23.93 -13.81
N ALA A 61 10.34 -25.14 -14.33
CA ALA A 61 9.45 -25.68 -15.35
C ALA A 61 8.00 -25.87 -14.83
N ALA A 62 7.82 -26.26 -13.56
CA ALA A 62 6.49 -26.37 -12.95
C ALA A 62 5.85 -24.99 -12.80
N VAL A 63 6.56 -23.99 -12.32
CA VAL A 63 6.09 -22.59 -12.24
C VAL A 63 5.65 -22.09 -13.61
N SER A 64 6.47 -22.31 -14.64
CA SER A 64 6.15 -21.88 -16.00
C SER A 64 4.90 -22.57 -16.58
N ARG A 65 4.71 -23.87 -16.32
CA ARG A 65 3.51 -24.60 -16.75
C ARG A 65 2.26 -24.14 -15.99
N THR A 66 2.38 -23.92 -14.69
CA THR A 66 1.27 -23.46 -13.84
C THR A 66 0.78 -22.08 -14.28
N LEU A 67 1.69 -21.13 -14.52
CA LEU A 67 1.31 -19.81 -15.07
C LEU A 67 0.67 -19.95 -16.45
N ALA A 68 1.27 -20.73 -17.38
CA ALA A 68 0.72 -20.93 -18.71
C ALA A 68 -0.68 -21.58 -18.67
N SER A 69 -0.95 -22.46 -17.69
CA SER A 69 -2.28 -23.01 -17.45
C SER A 69 -3.27 -21.93 -17.01
N LEU A 70 -2.91 -21.06 -16.06
CA LEU A 70 -3.74 -19.96 -15.62
C LEU A 70 -4.05 -18.98 -16.76
N GLU A 71 -3.06 -18.56 -17.53
CA GLU A 71 -3.24 -17.68 -18.68
C GLU A 71 -4.15 -18.30 -19.76
N ARG A 72 -4.07 -19.60 -19.96
CA ARG A 72 -4.93 -20.33 -20.88
C ARG A 72 -6.37 -20.40 -20.37
N THR A 73 -6.57 -20.70 -19.09
CA THR A 73 -7.88 -20.70 -18.43
C THR A 73 -8.56 -19.34 -18.54
N LEU A 74 -7.81 -18.26 -18.32
CA LEU A 74 -8.35 -16.89 -18.38
C LEU A 74 -8.40 -16.31 -19.81
N GLY A 75 -7.74 -16.94 -20.79
CA GLY A 75 -7.69 -16.48 -22.17
C GLY A 75 -6.87 -15.20 -22.39
N VAL A 76 -6.04 -14.81 -21.40
CA VAL A 76 -5.27 -13.55 -21.44
C VAL A 76 -3.85 -13.74 -20.92
N ARG A 77 -2.93 -12.93 -21.45
CA ARG A 77 -1.56 -12.84 -20.91
C ARG A 77 -1.54 -11.98 -19.66
N LEU A 78 -1.02 -12.51 -18.56
CA LEU A 78 -0.92 -11.82 -17.27
C LEU A 78 0.45 -11.17 -17.07
N LEU A 79 1.51 -11.78 -17.59
CA LEU A 79 2.87 -11.32 -17.41
C LEU A 79 3.55 -11.04 -18.76
N ARG A 80 4.39 -10.01 -18.78
CA ARG A 80 5.37 -9.72 -19.85
C ARG A 80 6.72 -10.18 -19.37
N ARG A 81 7.44 -10.90 -20.25
CA ARG A 81 8.80 -11.34 -20.02
C ARG A 81 9.75 -10.46 -20.82
N THR A 82 10.72 -9.86 -20.17
CA THR A 82 11.93 -9.33 -20.80
C THR A 82 13.10 -10.23 -20.45
N SER A 83 14.26 -10.00 -21.05
CA SER A 83 15.47 -10.79 -20.76
C SER A 83 16.00 -10.60 -19.34
N ARG A 84 15.48 -9.63 -18.58
CA ARG A 84 15.97 -9.25 -17.25
C ARG A 84 14.89 -9.20 -16.17
N GLU A 85 13.61 -9.04 -16.54
CA GLU A 85 12.53 -8.81 -15.58
C GLU A 85 11.21 -9.41 -16.06
N VAL A 86 10.37 -9.76 -15.08
CA VAL A 86 8.99 -10.15 -15.30
C VAL A 86 8.08 -9.07 -14.73
N THR A 87 7.23 -8.50 -15.57
CA THR A 87 6.30 -7.44 -15.15
C THR A 87 4.85 -7.81 -15.50
N PRO A 88 3.86 -7.48 -14.63
CA PRO A 88 2.46 -7.67 -14.95
C PRO A 88 2.01 -6.83 -16.15
N THR A 89 1.11 -7.39 -16.97
CA THR A 89 0.33 -6.60 -17.92
C THR A 89 -0.71 -5.76 -17.18
N PRO A 90 -1.39 -4.77 -17.80
CA PRO A 90 -2.49 -4.05 -17.16
C PRO A 90 -3.61 -4.98 -16.65
N THR A 91 -3.93 -6.05 -17.39
CA THR A 91 -4.86 -7.09 -16.93
C THR A 91 -4.23 -7.94 -15.83
N GLY A 92 -2.94 -8.29 -15.96
CA GLY A 92 -2.18 -9.01 -14.95
C GLY A 92 -2.18 -8.30 -13.60
N SER A 93 -1.96 -6.99 -13.56
CA SER A 93 -2.02 -6.21 -12.32
C SER A 93 -3.38 -6.33 -11.62
N ARG A 94 -4.48 -6.28 -12.37
CA ARG A 94 -5.82 -6.48 -11.79
C ARG A 94 -6.01 -7.91 -11.26
N VAL A 95 -5.57 -8.91 -12.03
CA VAL A 95 -5.65 -10.31 -11.60
C VAL A 95 -4.78 -10.57 -10.36
N VAL A 96 -3.59 -9.99 -10.28
CA VAL A 96 -2.72 -10.03 -9.09
C VAL A 96 -3.44 -9.46 -7.86
N SER A 97 -4.13 -8.31 -7.99
CA SER A 97 -4.92 -7.73 -6.88
C SER A 97 -6.03 -8.68 -6.43
N HIS A 98 -6.79 -9.26 -7.36
CA HIS A 98 -7.81 -10.25 -7.02
C HIS A 98 -7.20 -11.51 -6.39
N ALA A 99 -6.07 -12.01 -6.92
CA ALA A 99 -5.38 -13.19 -6.38
C ALA A 99 -4.95 -12.97 -4.92
N ARG A 100 -4.41 -11.78 -4.58
CA ARG A 100 -4.05 -11.44 -3.20
C ARG A 100 -5.26 -11.45 -2.27
N ARG A 101 -6.39 -10.89 -2.70
CA ARG A 101 -7.62 -10.91 -1.91
C ARG A 101 -8.12 -12.33 -1.67
N VAL A 102 -8.28 -13.12 -2.74
CA VAL A 102 -8.75 -14.52 -2.64
C VAL A 102 -7.84 -15.34 -1.71
N LEU A 103 -6.52 -15.24 -1.87
CA LEU A 103 -5.59 -15.98 -1.01
C LEU A 103 -5.59 -15.43 0.42
N GLY A 104 -5.77 -14.12 0.60
CA GLY A 104 -5.97 -13.50 1.90
C GLY A 104 -7.20 -14.04 2.62
N GLU A 105 -8.34 -14.15 1.93
CA GLU A 105 -9.57 -14.73 2.48
C GLU A 105 -9.40 -16.22 2.86
N VAL A 106 -8.66 -16.98 2.05
CA VAL A 106 -8.34 -18.39 2.40
C VAL A 106 -7.49 -18.46 3.66
N ASP A 107 -6.48 -17.59 3.78
CA ASP A 107 -5.63 -17.53 4.97
C ASP A 107 -6.41 -17.09 6.21
N ASP A 108 -7.36 -16.15 6.05
CA ASP A 108 -8.22 -15.67 7.13
C ASP A 108 -9.23 -16.74 7.54
N LEU A 109 -9.83 -17.47 6.60
CA LEU A 109 -10.68 -18.64 6.88
C LEU A 109 -9.94 -19.70 7.72
N VAL A 110 -8.70 -20.06 7.33
CA VAL A 110 -7.89 -21.02 8.08
C VAL A 110 -7.59 -20.48 9.49
N ARG A 111 -7.24 -19.21 9.60
CA ARG A 111 -6.94 -18.57 10.88
C ARG A 111 -8.14 -18.54 11.80
N GLU A 112 -9.30 -18.11 11.31
CA GLU A 112 -10.55 -18.08 12.07
C GLU A 112 -10.93 -19.50 12.56
N ALA A 113 -10.87 -20.49 11.66
CA ALA A 113 -11.17 -21.86 12.00
C ALA A 113 -10.20 -22.48 13.03
N THR A 114 -8.93 -22.05 13.04
CA THR A 114 -7.90 -22.64 13.91
C THR A 114 -7.66 -21.86 15.20
N SER A 115 -7.82 -20.55 15.19
CA SER A 115 -7.52 -19.69 16.35
C SER A 115 -8.68 -18.82 16.82
N GLY A 116 -9.78 -18.74 16.06
CA GLY A 116 -10.91 -17.84 16.34
C GLY A 116 -10.60 -16.34 16.17
N HIS A 117 -9.44 -16.00 15.59
CA HIS A 117 -9.01 -14.61 15.39
C HIS A 117 -9.21 -14.16 13.95
N VAL A 118 -9.83 -13.00 13.79
CA VAL A 118 -9.96 -12.30 12.51
C VAL A 118 -8.76 -11.36 12.32
N ARG A 119 -8.28 -11.19 11.09
CA ARG A 119 -7.21 -10.24 10.76
C ARG A 119 -7.79 -8.99 10.11
N LEU A 120 -7.30 -7.82 10.53
CA LEU A 120 -7.57 -6.53 9.89
C LEU A 120 -6.26 -5.93 9.39
N ARG A 121 -6.08 -5.88 8.08
CA ARG A 121 -4.91 -5.25 7.45
C ARG A 121 -5.23 -3.78 7.13
N MET A 122 -4.48 -2.87 7.72
CA MET A 122 -4.60 -1.43 7.45
C MET A 122 -3.38 -0.93 6.69
N GLY A 123 -3.59 -0.57 5.44
CA GLY A 123 -2.56 -0.07 4.54
C GLY A 123 -2.23 1.41 4.76
N TYR A 124 -0.98 1.78 4.50
CA TYR A 124 -0.54 3.18 4.44
C TYR A 124 0.63 3.33 3.48
N ALA A 125 0.80 4.52 2.90
CA ALA A 125 1.91 4.77 1.96
C ALA A 125 3.17 5.27 2.69
N TRP A 126 3.25 6.56 3.00
CA TRP A 126 4.42 7.17 3.65
C TRP A 126 4.31 7.10 5.17
N SER A 127 3.21 7.55 5.72
CA SER A 127 2.98 7.53 7.16
C SER A 127 1.60 6.99 7.49
N ALA A 128 1.51 6.20 8.54
CA ALA A 128 0.24 5.68 9.04
C ALA A 128 -0.58 6.81 9.69
N LEU A 129 -0.71 6.83 10.99
CA LEU A 129 -1.51 7.78 11.76
C LEU A 129 -0.63 8.79 12.55
N GLY A 130 0.68 8.84 12.24
CA GLY A 130 1.63 9.70 12.93
C GLY A 130 1.65 9.45 14.44
N ARG A 131 1.44 10.50 15.24
CA ARG A 131 1.39 10.42 16.70
C ARG A 131 0.30 9.50 17.23
N HIS A 132 -0.76 9.27 16.48
CA HIS A 132 -1.90 8.44 16.89
C HIS A 132 -1.69 6.95 16.62
N THR A 133 -0.63 6.55 15.90
CA THR A 133 -0.40 5.16 15.50
C THR A 133 -0.35 4.21 16.69
N LEU A 134 0.46 4.54 17.70
CA LEU A 134 0.63 3.67 18.87
C LEU A 134 -0.64 3.60 19.73
N ASP A 135 -1.30 4.74 19.93
CA ASP A 135 -2.55 4.81 20.72
C ASP A 135 -3.69 4.06 20.03
N PHE A 136 -3.76 4.15 18.71
CA PHE A 136 -4.71 3.38 17.91
C PHE A 136 -4.48 1.88 18.08
N GLN A 137 -3.26 1.39 17.90
CA GLN A 137 -2.93 -0.03 18.04
C GLN A 137 -3.22 -0.55 19.46
N ARG A 138 -2.87 0.21 20.51
CA ARG A 138 -3.12 -0.17 21.90
C ARG A 138 -4.61 -0.23 22.25
N ARG A 139 -5.37 0.80 21.85
CA ARG A 139 -6.83 0.83 22.09
C ARG A 139 -7.54 -0.24 21.29
N TRP A 140 -7.09 -0.47 20.07
CA TRP A 140 -7.60 -1.56 19.23
C TRP A 140 -7.41 -2.92 19.89
N ALA A 141 -6.19 -3.26 20.26
CA ALA A 141 -5.87 -4.54 20.90
C ALA A 141 -6.62 -4.74 22.24
N ALA A 142 -6.85 -3.67 23.01
CA ALA A 142 -7.58 -3.75 24.25
C ALA A 142 -9.10 -3.93 24.04
N ALA A 143 -9.68 -3.33 23.00
CA ALA A 143 -11.11 -3.37 22.72
C ALA A 143 -11.52 -4.55 21.83
N HIS A 144 -10.61 -5.06 21.02
CA HIS A 144 -10.86 -6.09 20.00
C HIS A 144 -9.76 -7.17 20.03
N PRO A 145 -9.61 -7.91 21.15
CA PRO A 145 -8.57 -8.93 21.28
C PRO A 145 -8.71 -10.08 20.27
N GLU A 146 -9.91 -10.28 19.71
CA GLU A 146 -10.22 -11.27 18.68
C GLU A 146 -9.81 -10.82 17.27
N THR A 147 -9.46 -9.53 17.08
CA THR A 147 -9.12 -8.97 15.76
C THR A 147 -7.68 -8.49 15.75
N ASP A 148 -6.81 -9.25 15.07
CA ASP A 148 -5.38 -8.92 14.89
C ASP A 148 -5.20 -7.77 13.89
N LEU A 149 -4.82 -6.59 14.40
CA LEU A 149 -4.57 -5.40 13.58
C LEU A 149 -3.14 -5.39 13.04
N GLN A 150 -3.01 -5.48 11.73
CA GLN A 150 -1.73 -5.40 11.03
C GLN A 150 -1.62 -4.10 10.22
N LEU A 151 -0.57 -3.32 10.45
CA LEU A 151 -0.23 -2.16 9.62
C LEU A 151 0.68 -2.59 8.46
N VAL A 152 0.26 -2.32 7.22
CA VAL A 152 0.96 -2.73 6.00
C VAL A 152 1.41 -1.49 5.22
N ARG A 153 2.72 -1.35 4.98
CA ARG A 153 3.23 -0.24 4.16
C ARG A 153 3.21 -0.63 2.69
N VAL A 154 2.41 0.08 1.89
CA VAL A 154 2.36 -0.07 0.44
C VAL A 154 2.41 1.31 -0.20
N ASN A 155 3.52 1.64 -0.87
CA ASN A 155 3.74 2.95 -1.48
C ASN A 155 2.99 3.08 -2.83
N SER A 156 1.66 3.09 -2.76
CA SER A 156 0.75 3.27 -3.90
C SER A 156 -0.28 4.36 -3.62
N ALA A 157 -0.98 4.81 -4.64
CA ALA A 157 -2.00 5.86 -4.54
C ALA A 157 -3.17 5.45 -3.60
N THR A 158 -3.44 4.16 -3.49
CA THR A 158 -4.49 3.57 -2.64
C THR A 158 -3.94 2.96 -1.36
N ALA A 159 -2.62 3.11 -1.11
CA ALA A 159 -1.93 2.56 0.05
C ALA A 159 -2.18 1.05 0.25
N GLY A 160 -2.23 0.29 -0.84
CA GLY A 160 -2.39 -1.17 -0.84
C GLY A 160 -3.83 -1.67 -1.06
N LEU A 161 -4.83 -0.79 -1.04
CA LEU A 161 -6.22 -1.21 -1.16
C LEU A 161 -6.53 -1.76 -2.57
N ALA A 162 -6.20 -1.01 -3.63
CA ALA A 162 -6.40 -1.47 -5.01
C ALA A 162 -5.50 -2.66 -5.38
N GLU A 163 -4.40 -2.81 -4.68
CA GLU A 163 -3.45 -3.92 -4.84
C GLU A 163 -3.90 -5.20 -4.11
N GLY A 164 -5.01 -5.14 -3.36
CA GLY A 164 -5.50 -6.27 -2.56
C GLY A 164 -4.58 -6.64 -1.38
N ALA A 165 -3.72 -5.73 -0.95
CA ALA A 165 -2.76 -5.97 0.12
C ALA A 165 -3.31 -5.63 1.51
N CYS A 166 -4.45 -4.92 1.57
CA CYS A 166 -5.09 -4.52 2.83
C CYS A 166 -6.62 -4.41 2.66
N ASP A 167 -7.30 -4.40 3.78
CA ASP A 167 -8.75 -4.32 3.90
C ASP A 167 -9.22 -2.88 4.08
N LEU A 168 -8.43 -2.10 4.79
CA LEU A 168 -8.59 -0.66 4.98
C LEU A 168 -7.31 0.06 4.56
N SER A 169 -7.39 1.32 4.15
CA SER A 169 -6.19 2.13 3.91
C SER A 169 -6.30 3.55 4.45
N VAL A 170 -5.16 4.04 4.98
CA VAL A 170 -5.01 5.44 5.41
C VAL A 170 -4.47 6.25 4.24
N VAL A 171 -5.29 7.13 3.69
CA VAL A 171 -4.94 7.99 2.58
C VAL A 171 -5.15 9.47 2.91
N ARG A 172 -4.41 10.35 2.24
CA ARG A 172 -4.46 11.81 2.47
C ARG A 172 -4.90 12.60 1.23
N ARG A 173 -5.30 11.88 0.19
CA ARG A 173 -5.93 12.42 -1.01
C ARG A 173 -7.34 11.85 -1.16
N PRO A 174 -8.28 12.58 -1.77
CA PRO A 174 -9.53 11.98 -2.21
C PRO A 174 -9.25 10.80 -3.14
N MET A 175 -10.04 9.75 -3.02
CA MET A 175 -10.02 8.63 -3.94
C MET A 175 -11.11 8.84 -4.99
N ASP A 176 -10.70 9.02 -6.23
CA ASP A 176 -11.61 9.16 -7.37
C ASP A 176 -11.75 7.80 -8.10
N ASP A 177 -12.16 6.79 -7.34
CA ASP A 177 -12.38 5.43 -7.85
C ASP A 177 -13.63 4.86 -7.20
N ARG A 178 -14.63 4.57 -8.03
CA ARG A 178 -15.96 4.10 -7.59
C ARG A 178 -15.95 2.76 -6.85
N ARG A 179 -14.86 2.03 -6.90
CA ARG A 179 -14.68 0.77 -6.14
C ARG A 179 -14.53 1.00 -4.64
N PHE A 180 -14.16 2.21 -4.23
CA PHE A 180 -13.82 2.51 -2.84
C PHE A 180 -14.75 3.57 -2.28
N ASP A 181 -15.04 3.43 -0.99
CA ASP A 181 -15.59 4.48 -0.15
C ASP A 181 -14.52 4.99 0.82
N SER A 182 -14.71 6.19 1.34
CA SER A 182 -13.82 6.74 2.35
C SER A 182 -14.52 7.70 3.28
N ALA A 183 -14.06 7.76 4.54
CA ALA A 183 -14.48 8.73 5.53
C ALA A 183 -13.29 9.57 5.99
N ILE A 184 -13.50 10.88 6.21
CA ILE A 184 -12.52 11.74 6.88
C ILE A 184 -12.54 11.39 8.37
N VAL A 185 -11.42 10.92 8.89
CA VAL A 185 -11.26 10.56 10.31
C VAL A 185 -10.50 11.62 11.09
N GLY A 186 -9.80 12.54 10.41
CA GLY A 186 -9.07 13.60 11.07
C GLY A 186 -8.46 14.63 10.11
N LEU A 187 -7.83 15.63 10.69
CA LEU A 187 -7.10 16.68 9.97
C LEU A 187 -5.67 16.77 10.53
N GLU A 188 -4.70 16.92 9.65
CA GLU A 188 -3.29 17.11 10.01
C GLU A 188 -2.79 18.44 9.51
N ARG A 189 -1.86 19.05 10.26
CA ARG A 189 -1.18 20.26 9.81
C ARG A 189 -0.28 19.95 8.62
N ARG A 190 -0.12 20.93 7.75
CA ARG A 190 0.84 20.89 6.66
C ARG A 190 2.17 21.43 7.14
N LEU A 191 3.24 20.67 6.92
CA LEU A 191 4.60 21.04 7.30
C LEU A 191 5.48 21.14 6.06
N CYS A 192 6.46 22.05 6.11
CA CYS A 192 7.57 22.11 5.16
C CYS A 192 8.79 21.46 5.78
N ALA A 193 9.37 20.48 5.07
CA ALA A 193 10.65 19.87 5.37
C ALA A 193 11.76 20.61 4.60
N MET A 194 12.87 20.87 5.26
CA MET A 194 14.04 21.57 4.69
C MET A 194 15.31 21.13 5.41
N ALA A 195 16.46 21.42 4.80
CA ALA A 195 17.74 21.17 5.45
C ALA A 195 17.86 21.97 6.76
N ALA A 196 18.57 21.43 7.75
CA ALA A 196 18.69 22.05 9.07
C ALA A 196 19.43 23.39 9.05
N ASP A 197 20.30 23.61 8.07
CA ASP A 197 21.06 24.84 7.83
C ASP A 197 20.35 25.83 6.91
N ASP A 198 19.18 25.47 6.37
CA ASP A 198 18.36 26.37 5.55
C ASP A 198 17.98 27.64 6.35
N PRO A 199 18.06 28.86 5.75
CA PRO A 199 17.66 30.08 6.43
C PRO A 199 16.23 30.08 7.01
N LEU A 200 15.29 29.40 6.35
CA LEU A 200 13.91 29.23 6.82
C LEU A 200 13.81 28.29 8.03
N ALA A 201 14.80 27.43 8.25
CA ALA A 201 14.84 26.51 9.39
C ALA A 201 14.90 27.23 10.75
N ARG A 202 15.38 28.48 10.78
CA ARG A 202 15.42 29.32 11.99
C ARG A 202 14.07 29.89 12.38
N ARG A 203 13.10 29.90 11.45
CA ARG A 203 11.74 30.41 11.71
C ARG A 203 10.89 29.39 12.46
N ARG A 204 9.94 29.84 13.24
CA ARG A 204 8.96 28.98 13.91
C ARG A 204 7.92 28.38 12.94
N SER A 205 7.70 29.03 11.80
CA SER A 205 6.75 28.63 10.74
C SER A 205 7.12 29.35 9.44
N VAL A 206 6.63 28.85 8.32
CA VAL A 206 6.78 29.42 6.99
C VAL A 206 5.43 29.72 6.35
N ARG A 207 5.42 30.49 5.26
CA ARG A 207 4.26 30.73 4.40
C ARG A 207 4.51 30.18 3.01
N LEU A 208 3.45 29.96 2.23
CA LEU A 208 3.54 29.49 0.84
C LEU A 208 4.42 30.43 -0.01
N ALA A 209 4.31 31.75 0.22
CA ALA A 209 5.14 32.74 -0.47
C ALA A 209 6.65 32.57 -0.20
N ASP A 210 7.06 32.11 0.98
CA ASP A 210 8.47 31.85 1.31
C ASP A 210 9.05 30.69 0.48
N LEU A 211 8.18 29.85 -0.13
CA LEU A 211 8.53 28.63 -0.85
C LEU A 211 8.53 28.83 -2.38
N SER A 212 7.98 29.93 -2.89
CA SER A 212 7.76 30.15 -4.33
C SER A 212 9.05 30.16 -5.17
N GLY A 213 10.16 30.66 -4.62
CA GLY A 213 11.46 30.68 -5.29
C GLY A 213 12.31 29.40 -5.11
N ARG A 214 11.72 28.32 -4.60
CA ARG A 214 12.41 27.08 -4.27
C ARG A 214 11.97 25.94 -5.19
N THR A 215 12.74 24.86 -5.22
CA THR A 215 12.33 23.61 -5.87
C THR A 215 11.74 22.65 -4.84
N LEU A 216 10.46 22.29 -5.03
CA LEU A 216 9.75 21.33 -4.21
C LEU A 216 9.95 19.91 -4.74
N LEU A 217 10.36 19.02 -3.86
CA LEU A 217 10.39 17.58 -4.15
C LEU A 217 9.04 16.98 -3.76
N VAL A 218 8.32 16.41 -4.73
CA VAL A 218 6.94 15.94 -4.58
C VAL A 218 6.78 14.47 -4.95
N ASP A 219 5.94 13.73 -4.23
CA ASP A 219 5.43 12.43 -4.69
C ASP A 219 4.06 12.64 -5.34
N ARG A 220 3.95 12.38 -6.63
CA ARG A 220 2.69 12.56 -7.37
C ARG A 220 1.65 11.49 -7.05
N ARG A 221 2.05 10.33 -6.56
CA ARG A 221 1.13 9.21 -6.27
C ARG A 221 0.37 9.41 -4.97
N THR A 222 1.08 9.78 -3.91
CA THR A 222 0.53 9.86 -2.55
C THR A 222 0.62 11.24 -1.93
N GLY A 223 1.44 12.13 -2.50
CA GLY A 223 1.70 13.47 -2.01
C GLY A 223 0.47 14.37 -2.04
N THR A 224 0.36 15.25 -1.07
CA THR A 224 -0.75 16.20 -0.91
C THR A 224 -0.38 17.60 -1.37
N THR A 225 0.79 17.78 -1.97
CA THR A 225 1.29 19.05 -2.48
C THR A 225 0.92 19.16 -3.95
N THR A 226 0.06 20.12 -4.27
CA THR A 226 -0.40 20.39 -5.63
C THR A 226 -0.13 21.84 -5.99
N ALA A 227 -0.05 22.14 -7.29
CA ALA A 227 0.25 23.48 -7.79
C ALA A 227 -0.82 24.52 -7.41
N GLU A 228 -2.06 24.08 -7.14
CA GLU A 228 -3.20 24.91 -6.77
C GLU A 228 -3.06 25.55 -5.38
N LEU A 229 -2.09 25.12 -4.58
CA LEU A 229 -1.76 25.79 -3.32
C LEU A 229 -1.19 27.18 -3.53
N TRP A 230 -0.65 27.49 -4.71
CA TRP A 230 -0.08 28.81 -5.07
C TRP A 230 -0.86 29.47 -6.20
N PRO A 231 -0.91 30.80 -6.21
CA PRO A 231 -1.30 31.55 -7.40
C PRO A 231 -0.44 31.17 -8.61
N PRO A 232 -0.96 31.21 -9.85
CA PRO A 232 -0.23 30.78 -11.05
C PRO A 232 1.18 31.35 -11.18
N ASP A 233 1.35 32.64 -10.90
CA ASP A 233 2.61 33.39 -11.09
C ASP A 233 3.63 33.16 -9.97
N SER A 234 3.27 32.47 -8.90
CA SER A 234 4.13 32.20 -7.73
C SER A 234 4.33 30.70 -7.44
N ARG A 235 4.02 29.85 -8.41
CA ARG A 235 4.20 28.41 -8.27
C ARG A 235 5.68 28.05 -8.20
N PRO A 236 6.10 27.29 -7.19
CA PRO A 236 7.46 26.77 -7.13
C PRO A 236 7.74 25.75 -8.23
N ALA A 237 8.99 25.61 -8.62
CA ALA A 237 9.43 24.47 -9.44
C ALA A 237 9.22 23.17 -8.68
N THR A 238 8.96 22.06 -9.38
CA THR A 238 8.77 20.74 -8.77
C THR A 238 9.66 19.70 -9.41
N GLU A 239 10.26 18.83 -8.60
CA GLU A 239 10.88 17.56 -9.02
C GLU A 239 10.18 16.41 -8.35
N GLU A 240 10.25 15.20 -8.94
CA GLU A 240 9.54 14.03 -8.46
C GLU A 240 10.43 13.14 -7.61
N THR A 241 9.83 12.52 -6.61
CA THR A 241 10.38 11.43 -5.81
C THR A 241 9.36 10.31 -5.72
N HIS A 242 9.82 9.12 -5.37
CA HIS A 242 8.95 7.94 -5.28
C HIS A 242 8.97 7.26 -3.92
N ASP A 243 9.88 7.66 -3.05
CA ASP A 243 9.99 7.11 -1.70
C ASP A 243 10.32 8.20 -0.67
N VAL A 244 9.90 7.99 0.58
CA VAL A 244 10.11 8.94 1.67
C VAL A 244 11.56 9.04 2.08
N ASP A 245 12.33 7.95 1.99
CA ASP A 245 13.75 7.95 2.36
C ASP A 245 14.59 8.72 1.35
N ASP A 246 14.32 8.54 0.04
CA ASP A 246 14.92 9.34 -1.04
C ASP A 246 14.55 10.81 -0.91
N TRP A 247 13.27 11.08 -0.60
CA TRP A 247 12.76 12.43 -0.37
C TRP A 247 13.53 13.14 0.75
N LEU A 248 13.67 12.48 1.90
CA LEU A 248 14.40 13.03 3.06
C LEU A 248 15.88 13.20 2.78
N THR A 249 16.50 12.22 2.09
CA THR A 249 17.92 12.28 1.72
C THR A 249 18.18 13.49 0.82
N SER A 250 17.35 13.70 -0.19
CA SER A 250 17.48 14.82 -1.12
C SER A 250 17.24 16.16 -0.44
N ILE A 251 16.29 16.26 0.49
CA ILE A 251 16.05 17.48 1.28
C ILE A 251 17.22 17.80 2.18
N ALA A 252 17.86 16.80 2.81
CA ALA A 252 19.01 17.01 3.69
C ALA A 252 20.20 17.66 2.96
N THR A 253 20.30 17.56 1.63
CA THR A 253 21.35 18.23 0.85
C THR A 253 21.16 19.75 0.73
N GLY A 254 20.01 20.29 1.13
CA GLY A 254 19.67 21.73 0.98
C GLY A 254 19.26 22.13 -0.44
N ARG A 255 19.32 21.23 -1.43
CA ARG A 255 18.92 21.49 -2.82
C ARG A 255 17.40 21.61 -2.97
N PHE A 256 16.66 20.86 -2.19
CA PHE A 256 15.20 20.77 -2.25
C PHE A 256 14.57 21.12 -0.92
N ILE A 257 13.30 21.49 -0.99
CA ILE A 257 12.38 21.50 0.13
C ILE A 257 11.20 20.58 -0.20
N GLY A 258 10.39 20.24 0.79
CA GLY A 258 9.22 19.43 0.54
C GLY A 258 8.07 19.76 1.48
N MET A 259 6.84 19.56 1.04
CA MET A 259 5.67 19.73 1.90
C MET A 259 5.02 18.37 2.18
N THR A 260 4.61 18.17 3.43
CA THR A 260 4.06 16.91 3.89
C THR A 260 3.06 17.09 5.02
N ALA A 261 2.40 16.00 5.41
CA ALA A 261 1.53 15.95 6.58
C ALA A 261 2.35 15.85 7.88
N GLU A 262 1.77 16.30 8.99
CA GLU A 262 2.37 16.24 10.33
C GLU A 262 2.76 14.81 10.73
N SER A 263 1.99 13.82 10.32
CA SER A 263 2.28 12.39 10.56
C SER A 263 3.63 11.94 9.98
N THR A 264 4.02 12.44 8.80
CA THR A 264 5.33 12.14 8.22
C THR A 264 6.45 12.70 9.09
N ALA A 265 6.33 13.95 9.54
CA ALA A 265 7.32 14.56 10.43
C ALA A 265 7.43 13.85 11.78
N HIS A 266 6.33 13.29 12.28
CA HIS A 266 6.32 12.50 13.49
C HIS A 266 7.02 11.14 13.31
N GLN A 267 6.75 10.47 12.20
CA GLN A 267 7.25 9.12 11.92
C GLN A 267 8.71 9.12 11.43
N TYR A 268 9.11 10.14 10.66
CA TYR A 268 10.41 10.20 10.01
C TYR A 268 11.24 11.38 10.51
N ARG A 269 11.99 11.13 11.57
CA ARG A 269 13.01 12.05 12.05
C ARG A 269 14.35 11.68 11.40
N ARG A 270 14.90 12.60 10.60
CA ARG A 270 16.20 12.40 9.94
C ARG A 270 17.17 13.49 10.37
N PRO A 271 18.41 13.15 10.79
CA PRO A 271 19.46 14.14 10.99
C PRO A 271 19.66 14.99 9.74
N GLY A 272 19.82 16.30 9.91
CA GLY A 272 19.96 17.25 8.81
C GLY A 272 18.66 17.73 8.19
N VAL A 273 17.49 17.22 8.61
CA VAL A 273 16.18 17.71 8.17
C VAL A 273 15.37 18.27 9.33
N VAL A 274 14.76 19.45 9.12
CA VAL A 274 13.83 20.06 10.05
C VAL A 274 12.47 20.31 9.40
N TYR A 275 11.43 20.32 10.22
CA TYR A 275 10.06 20.55 9.78
C TYR A 275 9.52 21.86 10.36
N ARG A 276 8.84 22.68 9.55
CA ARG A 276 8.20 23.91 9.98
C ARG A 276 6.74 23.97 9.51
N PRO A 277 5.80 24.36 10.36
CA PRO A 277 4.41 24.54 9.97
C PRO A 277 4.26 25.56 8.84
N VAL A 278 3.43 25.23 7.84
CA VAL A 278 3.02 26.18 6.78
C VAL A 278 1.70 26.81 7.21
N ARG A 279 1.72 28.09 7.57
CA ARG A 279 0.60 28.74 8.27
C ARG A 279 -0.60 29.07 7.42
N ASP A 280 -0.39 29.34 6.15
CA ASP A 280 -1.39 29.78 5.18
C ASP A 280 -1.79 28.69 4.19
N ALA A 281 -1.33 27.44 4.41
CA ALA A 281 -1.82 26.27 3.71
C ALA A 281 -2.88 25.54 4.55
N GLY A 282 -3.99 25.17 3.91
CA GLY A 282 -5.05 24.43 4.56
C GLY A 282 -4.58 23.07 5.13
N PRO A 283 -5.29 22.53 6.12
CA PRO A 283 -4.99 21.24 6.71
C PRO A 283 -5.13 20.12 5.68
N ILE A 284 -4.50 18.98 5.96
CA ILE A 284 -4.58 17.77 5.16
C ILE A 284 -5.60 16.84 5.80
N ALA A 285 -6.63 16.46 5.05
CA ALA A 285 -7.60 15.47 5.50
C ALA A 285 -6.96 14.08 5.54
N VAL A 286 -7.10 13.41 6.69
CA VAL A 286 -6.79 11.98 6.85
C VAL A 286 -8.06 11.20 6.61
N ARG A 287 -8.00 10.27 5.68
CA ARG A 287 -9.14 9.44 5.30
C ARG A 287 -8.82 7.99 5.59
N LEU A 288 -9.81 7.27 6.08
CA LEU A 288 -9.84 5.83 6.05
C LEU A 288 -10.67 5.42 4.84
N ALA A 289 -10.14 4.55 3.97
CA ALA A 289 -10.80 4.07 2.77
C ALA A 289 -10.92 2.54 2.78
N TRP A 290 -11.94 2.02 2.11
CA TRP A 290 -12.27 0.58 2.05
C TRP A 290 -12.98 0.22 0.73
N TRP A 291 -13.11 -1.08 0.45
CA TRP A 291 -13.90 -1.56 -0.68
C TRP A 291 -15.40 -1.30 -0.42
N ARG A 292 -16.06 -0.61 -1.36
CA ARG A 292 -17.47 -0.24 -1.23
C ARG A 292 -18.40 -1.44 -1.09
N ASP A 293 -18.20 -2.43 -1.98
CA ASP A 293 -19.07 -3.59 -2.09
C ASP A 293 -18.71 -4.71 -1.11
N ASP A 294 -17.57 -4.58 -0.41
CA ASP A 294 -17.03 -5.60 0.48
C ASP A 294 -16.26 -4.94 1.65
N PRO A 295 -16.94 -4.17 2.50
CA PRO A 295 -16.30 -3.54 3.65
C PRO A 295 -15.97 -4.58 4.73
N HIS A 296 -14.73 -4.59 5.22
CA HIS A 296 -14.35 -5.42 6.35
C HIS A 296 -15.27 -5.15 7.56
N PRO A 297 -15.75 -6.16 8.32
CA PRO A 297 -16.69 -5.96 9.43
C PRO A 297 -16.25 -4.91 10.47
N ALA A 298 -14.95 -4.79 10.72
CA ALA A 298 -14.37 -3.84 11.66
C ALA A 298 -14.22 -2.40 11.10
N THR A 299 -14.64 -2.12 9.86
CA THR A 299 -14.48 -0.80 9.22
C THR A 299 -15.08 0.33 10.04
N ARG A 300 -16.33 0.16 10.48
CA ARG A 300 -17.05 1.17 11.27
C ARG A 300 -16.34 1.47 12.59
N THR A 301 -15.93 0.45 13.30
CA THR A 301 -15.21 0.58 14.57
C THR A 301 -13.87 1.29 14.39
N ALA A 302 -13.14 0.98 13.32
CA ALA A 302 -11.89 1.67 12.99
C ALA A 302 -12.12 3.17 12.75
N ILE A 303 -13.17 3.55 12.00
CA ILE A 303 -13.55 4.95 11.76
C ILE A 303 -13.87 5.67 13.07
N GLU A 304 -14.68 5.08 13.93
CA GLU A 304 -15.10 5.67 15.21
C GLU A 304 -13.91 5.90 16.14
N LEU A 305 -13.04 4.90 16.28
CA LEU A 305 -11.83 4.99 17.11
C LEU A 305 -10.85 6.05 16.58
N LEU A 306 -10.58 6.06 15.27
CA LEU A 306 -9.71 7.05 14.65
C LEU A 306 -10.27 8.47 14.80
N THR A 307 -11.57 8.66 14.54
CA THR A 307 -12.22 9.96 14.69
C THR A 307 -12.10 10.48 16.12
N THR A 308 -12.25 9.60 17.10
CA THR A 308 -12.07 9.95 18.52
C THR A 308 -10.64 10.37 18.80
N LEU A 309 -9.64 9.64 18.32
CA LEU A 309 -8.22 9.96 18.52
C LEU A 309 -7.84 11.33 17.93
N TYR A 310 -8.29 11.62 16.70
CA TYR A 310 -8.00 12.90 16.05
C TYR A 310 -8.76 14.09 16.67
N ARG A 311 -9.87 13.87 17.37
CA ARG A 311 -10.59 14.93 18.11
C ARG A 311 -9.96 15.24 19.47
N SER A 312 -9.32 14.25 20.08
CA SER A 312 -8.76 14.36 21.44
C SER A 312 -7.33 14.91 21.48
N GLY A 313 -6.69 15.07 20.36
CA GLY A 313 -5.29 15.47 20.21
C GLY A 313 -5.12 16.69 19.34
#